data_960f722aab7fe0a5f395e1635d0c93d9
#
_entry.id   960f722aab7fe0a5f395e1635d0c93d9
#
_cell.length_a   1.000
_cell.length_b   1.000
_cell.length_c   1.000
_cell.angle_alpha   90.00
_cell.angle_beta   90.00
_cell.angle_gamma   90.00
#
_symmetry.space_group_name_H-M   'P 1'
#
loop_
_entity.id
_entity.type
_entity.pdbx_description
1 polymer ?
#
loop_
_entity_poly.entity_id
_entity_poly.type
_entity_poly.pdbx_seq_one_letter_code
_entity_poly.pdbx_strand_id
1 'polypeptide(L)'
;MERFAIRGHICYSEDKNKIRTTEHGYAVCENGKCLGVFEALPEEWKGIPCVDYGEKLIIPGLVDLHVHAPQYTFRGLGMDMELIDWLNTHTFPEEEKYQNTEYAQKAYSIFIDDLLHSSTTRACVFATCHKEATLWLMEKMEEAGLAGYVGKVNMDRNSPEGLCEKNAERSAKDTEEWLLASAGLSNVRPILTPRFI
;
A
#
# COMPACT_ATOMS: atom_id res chain seq x y z
N MET A 1 -6.29 -24.45 -5.78
CA MET A 1 -7.08 -23.36 -6.39
C MET A 1 -8.08 -22.90 -5.34
N GLU A 2 -7.87 -21.70 -4.82
CA GLU A 2 -8.77 -21.16 -3.79
C GLU A 2 -9.94 -20.47 -4.51
N ARG A 3 -11.15 -20.99 -4.31
CA ARG A 3 -12.39 -20.45 -4.85
C ARG A 3 -13.38 -20.23 -3.73
N PHE A 4 -14.03 -19.08 -3.71
CA PHE A 4 -15.10 -18.79 -2.76
C PHE A 4 -16.03 -17.72 -3.32
N ALA A 5 -17.20 -17.60 -2.72
CA ALA A 5 -18.13 -16.50 -2.96
C ALA A 5 -18.41 -15.74 -1.67
N ILE A 6 -18.76 -14.48 -1.80
CA ILE A 6 -19.37 -13.69 -0.74
C ILE A 6 -20.73 -13.21 -1.21
N ARG A 7 -21.72 -13.18 -0.29
CA ARG A 7 -23.09 -12.76 -0.57
C ARG A 7 -23.46 -11.57 0.29
N GLY A 8 -24.20 -10.62 -0.27
CA GLY A 8 -24.71 -9.44 0.43
C GLY A 8 -25.23 -8.38 -0.55
N HIS A 9 -25.44 -7.17 -0.08
CA HIS A 9 -25.75 -6.03 -0.96
C HIS A 9 -24.46 -5.50 -1.55
N ILE A 10 -24.21 -5.76 -2.85
CA ILE A 10 -22.96 -5.41 -3.49
C ILE A 10 -23.10 -4.09 -4.25
N CYS A 11 -22.16 -3.16 -4.03
CA CYS A 11 -22.11 -1.89 -4.73
C CYS A 11 -20.68 -1.60 -5.20
N TYR A 12 -20.51 -1.33 -6.50
CA TYR A 12 -19.21 -1.04 -7.09
C TYR A 12 -19.32 -0.12 -8.30
N SER A 13 -18.22 0.55 -8.66
CA SER A 13 -18.13 1.32 -9.90
C SER A 13 -17.84 0.39 -11.07
N GLU A 14 -18.75 0.32 -12.04
CA GLU A 14 -18.54 -0.40 -13.29
C GLU A 14 -17.58 0.39 -14.20
N ASP A 15 -17.71 1.70 -14.21
CA ASP A 15 -16.83 2.64 -14.88
C ASP A 15 -16.87 4.01 -14.14
N LYS A 16 -16.18 5.02 -14.67
CA LYS A 16 -16.10 6.36 -14.06
C LYS A 16 -17.43 7.11 -13.91
N ASN A 17 -18.49 6.67 -14.59
CA ASN A 17 -19.78 7.35 -14.62
C ASN A 17 -20.92 6.47 -14.08
N LYS A 18 -20.67 5.18 -13.78
CA LYS A 18 -21.73 4.23 -13.49
C LYS A 18 -21.42 3.39 -12.26
N ILE A 19 -22.35 3.45 -11.32
CA ILE A 19 -22.38 2.59 -10.14
C ILE A 19 -23.36 1.45 -10.40
N ARG A 20 -22.95 0.23 -10.08
CA ARG A 20 -23.79 -0.96 -10.04
C ARG A 20 -24.13 -1.32 -8.61
N THR A 21 -25.37 -1.70 -8.39
CA THR A 21 -25.86 -2.29 -7.15
C THR A 21 -26.54 -3.62 -7.44
N THR A 22 -26.30 -4.61 -6.58
CA THR A 22 -26.92 -5.92 -6.67
C THR A 22 -27.37 -6.31 -5.27
N GLU A 23 -28.67 -6.36 -5.04
CA GLU A 23 -29.26 -6.74 -3.75
C GLU A 23 -29.12 -8.26 -3.57
N HIS A 24 -28.63 -8.69 -2.39
CA HIS A 24 -28.39 -10.10 -2.06
C HIS A 24 -27.57 -10.87 -3.12
N GLY A 25 -26.71 -10.16 -3.85
CA GLY A 25 -25.88 -10.70 -4.91
C GLY A 25 -24.67 -11.47 -4.42
N TYR A 26 -23.97 -12.08 -5.35
CA TYR A 26 -22.78 -12.87 -5.12
C TYR A 26 -21.59 -12.26 -5.83
N ALA A 27 -20.48 -12.03 -5.12
CA ALA A 27 -19.17 -11.81 -5.73
C ALA A 27 -18.37 -13.11 -5.66
N VAL A 28 -17.93 -13.61 -6.81
CA VAL A 28 -17.14 -14.83 -6.92
C VAL A 28 -15.67 -14.50 -7.06
N CYS A 29 -14.83 -15.12 -6.23
CA CYS A 29 -13.38 -14.96 -6.22
C CYS A 29 -12.68 -16.27 -6.53
N GLU A 30 -11.63 -16.19 -7.33
CA GLU A 30 -10.74 -17.31 -7.65
C GLU A 30 -9.29 -16.84 -7.66
N ASN A 31 -8.43 -17.48 -6.88
CA ASN A 31 -6.99 -17.16 -6.84
C ASN A 31 -6.70 -15.67 -6.65
N GLY A 32 -7.39 -15.03 -5.70
CA GLY A 32 -7.21 -13.62 -5.37
C GLY A 32 -7.82 -12.62 -6.37
N LYS A 33 -8.60 -13.10 -7.36
CA LYS A 33 -9.27 -12.24 -8.34
C LYS A 33 -10.78 -12.36 -8.24
N CYS A 34 -11.48 -11.23 -8.27
CA CYS A 34 -12.93 -11.21 -8.44
C CYS A 34 -13.27 -11.52 -9.90
N LEU A 35 -14.04 -12.57 -10.12
CA LEU A 35 -14.46 -13.01 -11.47
C LEU A 35 -15.74 -12.31 -11.92
N GLY A 36 -16.54 -11.78 -11.00
CA GLY A 36 -17.74 -11.05 -11.31
C GLY A 36 -18.70 -10.96 -10.14
N VAL A 37 -19.73 -10.14 -10.33
CA VAL A 37 -20.87 -9.97 -9.43
C VAL A 37 -22.13 -10.47 -10.14
N PHE A 38 -22.90 -11.32 -9.46
CA PHE A 38 -24.06 -12.03 -10.01
C PHE A 38 -25.26 -11.86 -9.09
N GLU A 39 -26.46 -11.74 -9.65
CA GLU A 39 -27.73 -11.74 -8.90
C GLU A 39 -28.02 -13.12 -8.30
N ALA A 40 -27.65 -14.18 -8.99
CA ALA A 40 -27.71 -15.56 -8.53
C ALA A 40 -26.40 -16.27 -8.83
N LEU A 41 -26.00 -17.18 -7.94
CA LEU A 41 -24.73 -17.93 -8.13
C LEU A 41 -24.86 -18.83 -9.36
N PRO A 42 -24.03 -18.64 -10.41
CA PRO A 42 -24.05 -19.49 -11.60
C PRO A 42 -23.84 -20.97 -11.27
N GLU A 43 -24.40 -21.86 -12.10
CA GLU A 43 -24.36 -23.31 -11.90
C GLU A 43 -22.93 -23.85 -11.73
N GLU A 44 -21.99 -23.32 -12.50
CA GLU A 44 -20.57 -23.69 -12.47
C GLU A 44 -19.86 -23.36 -11.15
N TRP A 45 -20.45 -22.47 -10.34
CA TRP A 45 -19.95 -22.05 -9.03
C TRP A 45 -20.75 -22.64 -7.85
N LYS A 46 -21.76 -23.47 -8.12
CA LYS A 46 -22.52 -24.13 -7.05
C LYS A 46 -21.62 -25.07 -6.24
N GLY A 47 -21.75 -24.97 -4.93
CA GLY A 47 -21.00 -25.81 -4.00
C GLY A 47 -19.63 -25.28 -3.58
N ILE A 48 -19.17 -24.14 -4.09
CA ILE A 48 -18.00 -23.48 -3.53
C ILE A 48 -18.29 -22.88 -2.15
N PRO A 49 -17.29 -22.71 -1.26
CA PRO A 49 -17.47 -22.00 -0.01
C PRO A 49 -18.09 -20.63 -0.25
N CYS A 50 -19.12 -20.29 0.53
CA CYS A 50 -19.80 -18.99 0.44
C CYS A 50 -20.00 -18.39 1.83
N VAL A 51 -19.58 -17.16 2.02
CA VAL A 51 -19.85 -16.39 3.25
C VAL A 51 -21.02 -15.45 2.96
N ASP A 52 -22.12 -15.63 3.71
CA ASP A 52 -23.30 -14.76 3.60
C ASP A 52 -23.23 -13.66 4.65
N TYR A 53 -23.15 -12.42 4.19
CA TYR A 53 -23.13 -11.21 5.02
C TYR A 53 -24.54 -10.63 5.26
N GLY A 54 -25.61 -11.30 4.76
CA GLY A 54 -27.00 -10.88 4.94
C GLY A 54 -27.27 -9.50 4.36
N GLU A 55 -27.76 -8.59 5.19
CA GLU A 55 -28.13 -7.21 4.81
C GLU A 55 -26.92 -6.25 4.77
N LYS A 56 -25.67 -6.74 4.93
CA LYS A 56 -24.51 -5.86 4.91
C LYS A 56 -24.16 -5.42 3.49
N LEU A 57 -23.71 -4.17 3.40
CA LEU A 57 -23.15 -3.63 2.17
C LEU A 57 -21.74 -4.13 1.94
N ILE A 58 -21.50 -4.66 0.75
CA ILE A 58 -20.20 -5.08 0.27
C ILE A 58 -19.72 -4.10 -0.80
N ILE A 59 -18.56 -3.50 -0.59
CA ILE A 59 -17.92 -2.59 -1.54
C ILE A 59 -16.50 -3.07 -1.84
N PRO A 60 -15.91 -2.68 -2.97
CA PRO A 60 -14.48 -2.86 -3.20
C PRO A 60 -13.66 -2.19 -2.10
N GLY A 61 -12.51 -2.76 -1.76
CA GLY A 61 -11.58 -2.13 -0.82
C GLY A 61 -11.14 -0.75 -1.30
N LEU A 62 -10.88 0.14 -0.35
CA LEU A 62 -10.42 1.50 -0.64
C LEU A 62 -9.00 1.50 -1.21
N VAL A 63 -8.68 2.56 -1.95
CA VAL A 63 -7.35 2.79 -2.50
C VAL A 63 -6.81 4.09 -1.92
N ASP A 64 -5.70 4.00 -1.20
CA ASP A 64 -4.94 5.16 -0.74
C ASP A 64 -3.91 5.54 -1.81
N LEU A 65 -4.11 6.67 -2.47
CA LEU A 65 -3.25 7.12 -3.56
C LEU A 65 -1.99 7.87 -3.10
N HIS A 66 -1.86 8.19 -1.79
CA HIS A 66 -0.72 8.91 -1.27
C HIS A 66 -0.58 8.73 0.24
N VAL A 67 0.35 7.89 0.65
CA VAL A 67 0.67 7.67 2.07
C VAL A 67 2.18 7.59 2.26
N HIS A 68 2.68 8.13 3.37
CA HIS A 68 4.08 8.03 3.79
C HIS A 68 4.21 6.99 4.91
N ALA A 69 4.69 5.79 4.59
CA ALA A 69 4.87 4.74 5.58
C ALA A 69 5.81 5.13 6.75
N PRO A 70 6.92 5.87 6.53
CA PRO A 70 7.78 6.31 7.64
C PRO A 70 7.12 7.27 8.62
N GLN A 71 6.10 8.01 8.19
CA GLN A 71 5.40 8.98 9.02
C GLN A 71 4.32 8.33 9.89
N TYR A 72 4.07 7.05 9.70
CA TYR A 72 3.01 6.33 10.39
C TYR A 72 3.24 6.22 11.90
N THR A 73 4.50 6.17 12.34
CA THR A 73 4.90 6.06 13.75
C THR A 73 4.54 7.29 14.60
N PHE A 74 4.46 8.46 13.98
CA PHE A 74 4.10 9.72 14.66
C PHE A 74 2.81 10.35 14.14
N ARG A 75 1.95 9.55 13.48
CA ARG A 75 0.65 10.01 12.97
C ARG A 75 -0.15 10.76 14.03
N GLY A 76 -0.69 11.92 13.68
CA GLY A 76 -1.47 12.78 14.58
C GLY A 76 -0.64 13.73 15.43
N LEU A 77 0.70 13.69 15.38
CA LEU A 77 1.56 14.64 16.09
C LEU A 77 1.85 15.87 15.23
N GLY A 78 1.93 17.03 15.89
CA GLY A 78 2.29 18.30 15.25
C GLY A 78 1.27 18.81 14.23
N MET A 79 -0.02 18.45 14.36
CA MET A 79 -1.08 18.83 13.43
C MET A 79 -1.39 20.35 13.43
N ASP A 80 -0.89 21.06 14.42
CA ASP A 80 -1.00 22.53 14.61
C ASP A 80 0.25 23.29 14.13
N MET A 81 1.26 22.59 13.59
CA MET A 81 2.50 23.18 13.09
C MET A 81 2.40 23.56 11.62
N GLU A 82 3.19 24.56 11.21
CA GLU A 82 3.41 24.81 9.79
C GLU A 82 4.24 23.68 9.14
N LEU A 83 4.07 23.48 7.82
CA LEU A 83 4.68 22.37 7.10
C LEU A 83 6.19 22.22 7.32
N ILE A 84 6.93 23.33 7.20
CA ILE A 84 8.40 23.29 7.30
C ILE A 84 8.85 22.97 8.73
N ASP A 85 8.18 23.53 9.72
CA ASP A 85 8.45 23.25 11.12
C ASP A 85 8.11 21.80 11.48
N TRP A 86 6.99 21.30 10.97
CA TRP A 86 6.59 19.91 11.13
C TRP A 86 7.58 18.94 10.46
N LEU A 87 8.03 19.24 9.22
CA LEU A 87 9.05 18.44 8.55
C LEU A 87 10.34 18.35 9.35
N ASN A 88 10.84 19.48 9.84
CA ASN A 88 12.10 19.55 10.58
C ASN A 88 12.01 18.93 11.98
N THR A 89 10.84 19.00 12.62
CA THR A 89 10.67 18.57 14.03
C THR A 89 10.25 17.10 14.13
N HIS A 90 9.44 16.61 13.20
CA HIS A 90 8.87 15.25 13.25
C HIS A 90 9.31 14.38 12.08
N THR A 91 9.12 14.84 10.84
CA THR A 91 9.27 13.98 9.67
C THR A 91 10.72 13.58 9.42
N PHE A 92 11.62 14.51 9.28
CA PHE A 92 13.00 14.20 8.96
C PHE A 92 13.72 13.42 10.06
N PRO A 93 13.60 13.80 11.37
CA PRO A 93 14.18 13.00 12.44
C PRO A 93 13.62 11.59 12.53
N GLU A 94 12.38 11.37 12.12
CA GLU A 94 11.79 10.04 12.09
C GLU A 94 12.27 9.24 10.89
N GLU A 95 12.24 9.82 9.68
CA GLU A 95 12.68 9.15 8.45
C GLU A 95 14.16 8.72 8.53
N GLU A 96 15.03 9.48 9.19
CA GLU A 96 16.43 9.14 9.40
C GLU A 96 16.62 7.83 10.16
N LYS A 97 15.74 7.50 11.11
CA LYS A 97 15.83 6.25 11.90
C LYS A 97 15.72 5.00 11.04
N TYR A 98 15.11 5.08 9.87
CA TYR A 98 14.94 3.96 8.94
C TYR A 98 16.24 3.50 8.27
N GLN A 99 17.35 4.21 8.47
CA GLN A 99 18.70 3.71 8.19
C GLN A 99 19.02 2.47 9.04
N ASN A 100 18.48 2.39 10.25
CA ASN A 100 18.55 1.21 11.09
C ASN A 100 17.49 0.20 10.64
N THR A 101 17.94 -0.93 10.09
CA THR A 101 17.05 -1.97 9.54
C THR A 101 16.13 -2.59 10.59
N GLU A 102 16.57 -2.76 11.83
CA GLU A 102 15.74 -3.30 12.90
C GLU A 102 14.59 -2.33 13.25
N TYR A 103 14.91 -1.04 13.32
CA TYR A 103 13.89 0.00 13.50
C TYR A 103 12.90 0.01 12.35
N ALA A 104 13.39 0.02 11.11
CA ALA A 104 12.56 0.03 9.90
C ALA A 104 11.61 -1.18 9.86
N GLN A 105 12.11 -2.37 10.15
CA GLN A 105 11.31 -3.60 10.19
C GLN A 105 10.18 -3.51 11.21
N LYS A 106 10.48 -3.03 12.43
CA LYS A 106 9.48 -2.86 13.47
C LYS A 106 8.40 -1.84 13.09
N ALA A 107 8.83 -0.66 12.61
CA ALA A 107 7.92 0.43 12.25
C ALA A 107 7.03 0.06 11.05
N TYR A 108 7.61 -0.52 10.00
CA TYR A 108 6.85 -0.96 8.84
C TYR A 108 5.93 -2.15 9.13
N SER A 109 6.30 -3.04 10.08
CA SER A 109 5.40 -4.11 10.51
C SER A 109 4.10 -3.56 11.11
N ILE A 110 4.18 -2.50 11.91
CA ILE A 110 3.00 -1.82 12.46
C ILE A 110 2.15 -1.20 11.35
N PHE A 111 2.78 -0.52 10.39
CA PHE A 111 2.08 0.06 9.24
C PHE A 111 1.36 -1.01 8.40
N ILE A 112 2.01 -2.13 8.12
CA ILE A 112 1.45 -3.24 7.35
C ILE A 112 0.28 -3.89 8.11
N ASP A 113 0.44 -4.14 9.40
CA ASP A 113 -0.59 -4.76 10.23
C ASP A 113 -1.85 -3.89 10.30
N ASP A 114 -1.70 -2.59 10.57
CA ASP A 114 -2.82 -1.66 10.59
C ASP A 114 -3.47 -1.51 9.19
N LEU A 115 -2.69 -1.56 8.11
CA LEU A 115 -3.22 -1.53 6.75
C LEU A 115 -4.07 -2.78 6.45
N LEU A 116 -3.62 -3.96 6.87
CA LEU A 116 -4.37 -5.23 6.73
C LEU A 116 -5.69 -5.23 7.51
N HIS A 117 -5.75 -4.52 8.65
CA HIS A 117 -6.95 -4.40 9.47
C HIS A 117 -7.82 -3.19 9.10
N SER A 118 -7.45 -2.44 8.05
CA SER A 118 -8.22 -1.32 7.53
C SER A 118 -9.11 -1.72 6.35
N SER A 119 -9.87 -0.76 5.84
CA SER A 119 -10.62 -0.91 4.58
C SER A 119 -9.77 -0.65 3.33
N THR A 120 -8.52 -0.20 3.48
CA THR A 120 -7.60 0.08 2.38
C THR A 120 -6.92 -1.21 1.92
N THR A 121 -7.16 -1.58 0.67
CA THR A 121 -6.60 -2.82 0.08
C THR A 121 -5.47 -2.55 -0.90
N ARG A 122 -5.29 -1.30 -1.31
CA ARG A 122 -4.21 -0.85 -2.19
C ARG A 122 -3.68 0.49 -1.72
N ALA A 123 -2.37 0.67 -1.77
CA ALA A 123 -1.73 1.92 -1.38
C ALA A 123 -0.63 2.34 -2.35
N CYS A 124 -0.50 3.65 -2.58
CA CYS A 124 0.66 4.25 -3.21
C CYS A 124 1.53 4.87 -2.11
N VAL A 125 2.64 4.22 -1.80
CA VAL A 125 3.43 4.44 -0.59
C VAL A 125 4.74 5.15 -0.91
N PHE A 126 4.96 6.30 -0.29
CA PHE A 126 6.29 6.88 -0.13
C PHE A 126 6.99 6.16 1.02
N ALA A 127 8.15 5.55 0.74
CA ALA A 127 9.04 4.99 1.76
C ALA A 127 10.13 5.99 2.15
N THR A 128 11.36 5.54 2.34
CA THR A 128 12.51 6.40 2.64
C THR A 128 13.53 6.39 1.50
N CYS A 129 14.61 7.16 1.64
CA CYS A 129 15.78 7.06 0.76
C CYS A 129 16.62 5.79 1.01
N HIS A 130 16.42 5.10 2.13
CA HIS A 130 17.16 3.90 2.51
C HIS A 130 16.67 2.68 1.72
N LYS A 131 17.48 2.24 0.76
CA LYS A 131 17.15 1.19 -0.22
C LYS A 131 16.71 -0.12 0.44
N GLU A 132 17.46 -0.59 1.41
CA GLU A 132 17.23 -1.86 2.10
C GLU A 132 15.91 -1.85 2.89
N ALA A 133 15.61 -0.75 3.58
CA ALA A 133 14.35 -0.58 4.31
C ALA A 133 13.15 -0.54 3.35
N THR A 134 13.30 0.13 2.21
CA THR A 134 12.24 0.22 1.20
C THR A 134 11.98 -1.13 0.55
N LEU A 135 13.03 -1.89 0.23
CA LEU A 135 12.88 -3.24 -0.34
C LEU A 135 12.18 -4.18 0.66
N TRP A 136 12.60 -4.15 1.92
CA TRP A 136 11.98 -4.95 2.99
C TRP A 136 10.47 -4.63 3.12
N LEU A 137 10.09 -3.34 3.08
CA LEU A 137 8.67 -2.94 3.09
C LEU A 137 7.91 -3.58 1.94
N MET A 138 8.45 -3.53 0.72
CA MET A 138 7.81 -4.11 -0.47
C MET A 138 7.62 -5.62 -0.33
N GLU A 139 8.67 -6.33 0.09
CA GLU A 139 8.64 -7.79 0.29
C GLU A 139 7.59 -8.18 1.34
N LYS A 140 7.51 -7.45 2.46
CA LYS A 140 6.54 -7.74 3.52
C LYS A 140 5.09 -7.38 3.14
N MET A 141 4.88 -6.33 2.37
CA MET A 141 3.57 -6.03 1.79
C MET A 141 3.12 -7.14 0.82
N GLU A 142 4.04 -7.63 -0.03
CA GLU A 142 3.77 -8.75 -0.96
C GLU A 142 3.42 -10.04 -0.19
N GLU A 143 4.24 -10.42 0.82
CA GLU A 143 4.00 -11.59 1.69
C GLU A 143 2.65 -11.50 2.42
N ALA A 144 2.24 -10.31 2.82
CA ALA A 144 0.97 -10.05 3.47
C ALA A 144 -0.24 -10.08 2.52
N GLY A 145 -0.01 -10.20 1.21
CA GLY A 145 -1.07 -10.18 0.20
C GLY A 145 -1.61 -8.80 -0.13
N LEU A 146 -0.95 -7.73 0.31
CA LEU A 146 -1.27 -6.36 -0.06
C LEU A 146 -0.86 -6.07 -1.51
N ALA A 147 -1.52 -5.11 -2.12
CA ALA A 147 -1.18 -4.65 -3.47
C ALA A 147 -0.94 -3.14 -3.47
N GLY A 148 -0.07 -2.66 -4.36
CA GLY A 148 0.16 -1.24 -4.50
C GLY A 148 1.46 -0.86 -5.17
N TYR A 149 1.81 0.39 -5.01
CA TYR A 149 3.07 0.95 -5.44
C TYR A 149 3.87 1.44 -4.24
N VAL A 150 5.17 1.17 -4.22
CA VAL A 150 6.07 1.68 -3.18
C VAL A 150 7.21 2.42 -3.87
N GLY A 151 7.55 3.61 -3.37
CA GLY A 151 8.60 4.43 -3.90
C GLY A 151 9.78 4.60 -2.95
N LYS A 152 11.00 4.27 -3.43
CA LYS A 152 12.22 4.74 -2.79
C LYS A 152 12.35 6.24 -3.07
N VAL A 153 12.46 7.02 -2.01
CA VAL A 153 12.62 8.46 -2.14
C VAL A 153 14.05 8.80 -2.56
N ASN A 154 14.19 9.80 -3.43
CA ASN A 154 15.46 10.36 -3.86
C ASN A 154 15.61 11.79 -3.31
N MET A 155 16.68 12.04 -2.55
CA MET A 155 16.98 13.33 -1.93
C MET A 155 18.49 13.56 -1.97
N ASP A 156 19.02 14.10 -3.08
CA ASP A 156 20.44 14.40 -3.23
C ASP A 156 20.79 15.86 -2.89
N ARG A 157 19.79 16.66 -2.53
CA ARG A 157 19.91 18.09 -2.19
C ARG A 157 18.72 18.56 -1.34
N ASN A 158 18.86 19.74 -0.72
CA ASN A 158 17.79 20.42 0.02
C ASN A 158 17.13 19.57 1.11
N SER A 159 17.85 18.58 1.64
CA SER A 159 17.40 17.69 2.72
C SER A 159 18.37 17.70 3.89
N PRO A 160 17.97 17.29 5.10
CA PRO A 160 18.88 17.14 6.23
C PRO A 160 20.01 16.16 5.94
N GLU A 161 21.16 16.37 6.61
CA GLU A 161 22.38 15.58 6.38
C GLU A 161 22.13 14.06 6.47
N GLY A 162 21.36 13.59 7.46
CA GLY A 162 21.06 12.17 7.67
C GLY A 162 20.14 11.55 6.63
N LEU A 163 19.48 12.37 5.78
CA LEU A 163 18.63 11.92 4.67
C LEU A 163 19.17 12.33 3.32
N CYS A 164 20.28 13.09 3.27
CA CYS A 164 20.87 13.54 2.01
C CYS A 164 21.69 12.44 1.36
N GLU A 165 21.27 11.96 0.21
CA GLU A 165 22.05 11.04 -0.59
C GLU A 165 23.32 11.74 -1.12
N LYS A 166 24.39 11.01 -1.29
CA LYS A 166 25.73 11.55 -1.57
C LYS A 166 25.77 12.48 -2.80
N ASN A 167 25.06 12.11 -3.84
CA ASN A 167 24.89 12.86 -5.10
C ASN A 167 23.85 12.17 -5.99
N ALA A 168 23.46 12.81 -7.08
CA ALA A 168 22.47 12.31 -8.02
C ALA A 168 22.88 10.96 -8.66
N GLU A 169 24.16 10.77 -8.99
CA GLU A 169 24.65 9.52 -9.59
C GLU A 169 24.51 8.34 -8.62
N ARG A 170 24.82 8.55 -7.34
CA ARG A 170 24.67 7.52 -6.32
C ARG A 170 23.18 7.23 -6.08
N SER A 171 22.35 8.26 -6.00
CA SER A 171 20.89 8.12 -5.85
C SER A 171 20.27 7.33 -7.01
N ALA A 172 20.67 7.65 -8.25
CA ALA A 172 20.23 6.94 -9.44
C ALA A 172 20.65 5.46 -9.42
N LYS A 173 21.92 5.17 -9.07
CA LYS A 173 22.43 3.82 -8.97
C LYS A 173 21.69 3.00 -7.90
N ASP A 174 21.48 3.55 -6.70
CA ASP A 174 20.74 2.88 -5.64
C ASP A 174 19.28 2.62 -6.03
N THR A 175 18.68 3.53 -6.84
CA THR A 175 17.35 3.36 -7.39
C THR A 175 17.31 2.23 -8.43
N GLU A 176 18.28 2.16 -9.33
CA GLU A 176 18.39 1.08 -10.32
C GLU A 176 18.54 -0.29 -9.63
N GLU A 177 19.46 -0.39 -8.65
CA GLU A 177 19.64 -1.62 -7.87
C GLU A 177 18.35 -2.03 -7.15
N TRP A 178 17.61 -1.08 -6.57
CA TRP A 178 16.32 -1.33 -5.91
C TRP A 178 15.24 -1.79 -6.90
N LEU A 179 15.15 -1.17 -8.09
CA LEU A 179 14.22 -1.58 -9.14
C LEU A 179 14.49 -3.03 -9.59
N LEU A 180 15.76 -3.39 -9.77
CA LEU A 180 16.16 -4.75 -10.14
C LEU A 180 15.82 -5.75 -9.03
N ALA A 181 16.09 -5.41 -7.77
CA ALA A 181 15.81 -6.28 -6.63
C ALA A 181 14.30 -6.52 -6.43
N SER A 182 13.47 -5.52 -6.71
CA SER A 182 12.00 -5.62 -6.59
C SER A 182 11.29 -6.22 -7.81
N ALA A 183 12.00 -6.52 -8.89
CA ALA A 183 11.41 -6.98 -10.16
C ALA A 183 10.64 -8.30 -10.06
N GLY A 184 10.91 -9.12 -9.04
CA GLY A 184 10.23 -10.40 -8.79
C GLY A 184 8.87 -10.28 -8.09
N LEU A 185 8.52 -9.11 -7.56
CA LEU A 185 7.26 -8.89 -6.87
C LEU A 185 6.10 -8.74 -7.87
N SER A 186 4.95 -9.29 -7.53
CA SER A 186 3.79 -9.35 -8.44
C SER A 186 2.72 -8.31 -8.12
N ASN A 187 2.39 -8.15 -6.85
CA ASN A 187 1.30 -7.30 -6.36
C ASN A 187 1.81 -5.93 -5.91
N VAL A 188 3.03 -5.87 -5.38
CA VAL A 188 3.69 -4.64 -4.93
C VAL A 188 4.74 -4.24 -5.95
N ARG A 189 4.56 -3.09 -6.60
CA ARG A 189 5.41 -2.63 -7.69
C ARG A 189 6.15 -1.36 -7.32
N PRO A 190 7.34 -1.15 -7.87
CA PRO A 190 8.08 0.09 -7.65
C PRO A 190 7.42 1.27 -8.38
N ILE A 191 7.53 2.46 -7.77
CA ILE A 191 7.20 3.76 -8.38
C ILE A 191 8.29 4.77 -8.03
N LEU A 192 8.67 5.62 -8.97
CA LEU A 192 9.68 6.65 -8.72
C LEU A 192 9.10 7.81 -7.91
N THR A 193 9.76 8.18 -6.81
CA THR A 193 9.31 9.21 -5.87
C THR A 193 10.43 10.22 -5.56
N PRO A 194 10.93 10.97 -6.56
CA PRO A 194 11.95 11.99 -6.30
C PRO A 194 11.37 13.14 -5.45
N ARG A 195 12.18 13.67 -4.53
CA ARG A 195 11.83 14.82 -3.66
C ARG A 195 12.92 15.90 -3.75
N PHE A 196 12.52 17.15 -3.51
CA PHE A 196 13.42 18.31 -3.44
C PHE A 196 14.27 18.52 -4.70
N ILE A 197 13.67 18.35 -5.84
CA ILE A 197 14.26 18.57 -7.16
C ILE A 197 14.45 20.06 -7.43
#